data_33e4226d22447e058a190a22b6e0d044
#
_entry.id   33e4226d22447e058a190a22b6e0d044
#
_cell.length_a   1.000
_cell.length_b   1.000
_cell.length_c   1.000
_cell.angle_alpha   90.00
_cell.angle_beta   90.00
_cell.angle_gamma   90.00
#
_symmetry.space_group_name_H-M   'P 1'
#
loop_
_entity.id
_entity.type
_entity.pdbx_description
1 polymer ?
#
loop_
_entity_poly.entity_id
_entity_poly.type
_entity_poly.pdbx_seq_one_letter_code
_entity_poly.pdbx_strand_id
1 'polypeptide(L)'
;MVKPVLDAMPTVALLGTGLLGEAIGVRLLQQGIDLRVWNRDPRKAQSLIAKGARSIPELAGAAGGCASVIMVLRDGPVTAEVVAALGPLDGACCMPMGTMGVSESCALELQVRSQGGAYLEAPVLGSKPEALKGSLLVMAGGDEASFHDQLPLLRLLSEKPMWMGATGSGSACKLALNQLIASLTHGYSLALRLVEASGLEVEKFMDVLRPSALYAPTVDKKLERMLRHHYDDPNFTTALLRKDLLLFLREASLLQINTSGLDSLAALLGDAEQASLDGLDYSALHELTTTTASE
;
A
#
# COMPACT_ATOMS: atom_id res chain seq x y z
N MET A 1 25.19 -11.12 -17.43
CA MET A 1 24.04 -11.58 -16.65
C MET A 1 23.05 -12.25 -17.60
N VAL A 2 22.90 -13.57 -17.49
CA VAL A 2 21.99 -14.36 -18.33
C VAL A 2 20.58 -14.06 -17.86
N LYS A 3 19.72 -13.49 -18.73
CA LYS A 3 18.27 -13.44 -18.47
C LYS A 3 17.77 -14.88 -18.34
N PRO A 4 17.04 -15.25 -17.29
CA PRO A 4 16.40 -16.55 -17.28
C PRO A 4 15.42 -16.60 -18.45
N VAL A 5 15.58 -17.60 -19.32
CA VAL A 5 14.61 -17.94 -20.36
C VAL A 5 13.41 -18.51 -19.60
N LEU A 6 12.39 -17.69 -19.35
CA LEU A 6 11.09 -18.15 -18.93
C LEU A 6 10.41 -18.75 -20.16
N ASP A 7 10.23 -20.06 -20.19
CA ASP A 7 9.28 -20.70 -21.10
C ASP A 7 7.94 -19.99 -20.95
N ALA A 8 7.41 -19.40 -22.04
CA ALA A 8 6.18 -18.60 -22.16
C ALA A 8 5.81 -17.81 -20.89
N MET A 9 6.12 -16.51 -20.87
CA MET A 9 5.80 -15.62 -19.72
C MET A 9 4.35 -15.80 -19.30
N PRO A 10 4.07 -16.05 -18.00
CA PRO A 10 2.71 -16.30 -17.55
C PRO A 10 1.83 -15.08 -17.78
N THR A 11 0.60 -15.28 -18.19
CA THR A 11 -0.40 -14.21 -18.22
C THR A 11 -0.75 -13.81 -16.80
N VAL A 12 -0.73 -12.51 -16.52
CA VAL A 12 -1.05 -11.93 -15.22
C VAL A 12 -2.24 -10.99 -15.38
N ALA A 13 -3.25 -11.12 -14.51
CA ALA A 13 -4.30 -10.12 -14.37
C ALA A 13 -3.92 -9.12 -13.28
N LEU A 14 -4.05 -7.82 -13.56
CA LEU A 14 -3.88 -6.72 -12.60
C LEU A 14 -5.21 -6.00 -12.41
N LEU A 15 -5.78 -6.12 -11.23
CA LEU A 15 -7.05 -5.53 -10.85
C LEU A 15 -6.81 -4.33 -9.92
N GLY A 16 -7.21 -3.15 -10.38
CA GLY A 16 -6.93 -1.88 -9.72
C GLY A 16 -5.70 -1.17 -10.31
N THR A 17 -5.97 -0.12 -11.10
CA THR A 17 -4.97 0.70 -11.79
C THR A 17 -4.97 2.14 -11.24
N GLY A 18 -5.00 2.27 -9.89
CA GLY A 18 -4.71 3.52 -9.21
C GLY A 18 -3.21 3.86 -9.27
N LEU A 19 -2.75 4.85 -8.52
CA LEU A 19 -1.35 5.33 -8.56
C LEU A 19 -0.33 4.19 -8.45
N LEU A 20 -0.48 3.31 -7.47
CA LEU A 20 0.44 2.19 -7.27
C LEU A 20 0.21 1.07 -8.30
N GLY A 21 -1.05 0.72 -8.58
CA GLY A 21 -1.37 -0.33 -9.54
C GLY A 21 -0.91 0.00 -10.96
N GLU A 22 -1.06 1.26 -11.39
CA GLU A 22 -0.51 1.72 -12.67
C GLU A 22 1.02 1.54 -12.73
N ALA A 23 1.73 1.96 -11.67
CA ALA A 23 3.19 1.83 -11.61
C ALA A 23 3.66 0.36 -11.64
N ILE A 24 2.96 -0.52 -10.92
CA ILE A 24 3.18 -1.97 -10.97
C ILE A 24 2.93 -2.49 -12.39
N GLY A 25 1.82 -2.11 -13.01
CA GLY A 25 1.50 -2.51 -14.39
C GLY A 25 2.55 -2.07 -15.40
N VAL A 26 3.02 -0.82 -15.32
CA VAL A 26 4.11 -0.30 -16.16
C VAL A 26 5.38 -1.15 -15.97
N ARG A 27 5.75 -1.44 -14.72
CA ARG A 27 6.92 -2.27 -14.42
C ARG A 27 6.81 -3.67 -15.01
N LEU A 28 5.65 -4.32 -14.85
CA LEU A 28 5.41 -5.67 -15.40
C LEU A 28 5.48 -5.69 -16.92
N LEU A 29 4.88 -4.72 -17.59
CA LEU A 29 4.99 -4.58 -19.06
C LEU A 29 6.43 -4.38 -19.52
N GLN A 30 7.22 -3.56 -18.84
CA GLN A 30 8.65 -3.36 -19.12
C GLN A 30 9.47 -4.65 -18.96
N GLN A 31 9.02 -5.58 -18.13
CA GLN A 31 9.64 -6.88 -17.92
C GLN A 31 9.11 -7.96 -18.88
N GLY A 32 8.22 -7.58 -19.82
CA GLY A 32 7.69 -8.46 -20.85
C GLY A 32 6.53 -9.36 -20.40
N ILE A 33 5.89 -9.08 -19.25
CA ILE A 33 4.72 -9.84 -18.78
C ILE A 33 3.55 -9.60 -19.74
N ASP A 34 2.86 -10.68 -20.12
CA ASP A 34 1.55 -10.60 -20.78
C ASP A 34 0.48 -10.16 -19.76
N LEU A 35 0.19 -8.87 -19.77
CA LEU A 35 -0.61 -8.22 -18.75
C LEU A 35 -2.04 -7.96 -19.21
N ARG A 36 -3.03 -8.42 -18.43
CA ARG A 36 -4.44 -8.03 -18.54
C ARG A 36 -4.78 -7.09 -17.41
N VAL A 37 -5.55 -6.03 -17.68
CA VAL A 37 -5.85 -5.00 -16.68
C VAL A 37 -7.32 -4.70 -16.55
N TRP A 38 -7.74 -4.45 -15.32
CA TRP A 38 -9.10 -4.02 -14.99
C TRP A 38 -9.07 -2.91 -13.93
N ASN A 39 -10.00 -1.98 -14.06
CA ASN A 39 -10.32 -1.02 -13.01
C ASN A 39 -11.81 -0.68 -13.07
N ARG A 40 -12.44 -0.45 -11.91
CA ARG A 40 -13.85 -0.05 -11.83
C ARG A 40 -14.19 1.18 -12.68
N ASP A 41 -13.25 2.16 -12.72
CA ASP A 41 -13.28 3.25 -13.71
C ASP A 41 -12.34 2.88 -14.88
N PRO A 42 -12.89 2.49 -16.05
CA PRO A 42 -12.07 2.02 -17.18
C PRO A 42 -11.07 3.06 -17.69
N ARG A 43 -11.33 4.36 -17.45
CA ARG A 43 -10.42 5.45 -17.86
C ARG A 43 -9.05 5.32 -17.18
N LYS A 44 -9.01 4.81 -15.96
CA LYS A 44 -7.75 4.60 -15.21
C LYS A 44 -6.89 3.45 -15.76
N ALA A 45 -7.44 2.56 -16.59
CA ALA A 45 -6.67 1.49 -17.24
C ALA A 45 -6.07 1.93 -18.59
N GLN A 46 -6.51 3.02 -19.18
CA GLN A 46 -6.14 3.44 -20.54
C GLN A 46 -4.62 3.66 -20.72
N SER A 47 -3.95 4.21 -19.71
CA SER A 47 -2.50 4.39 -19.75
C SER A 47 -1.73 3.07 -19.92
N LEU A 48 -2.18 1.99 -19.24
CA LEU A 48 -1.57 0.68 -19.35
C LEU A 48 -1.93 0.00 -20.68
N ILE A 49 -3.16 0.15 -21.14
CA ILE A 49 -3.63 -0.37 -22.44
C ILE A 49 -2.80 0.26 -23.57
N ALA A 50 -2.58 1.58 -23.53
CA ALA A 50 -1.73 2.28 -24.50
C ALA A 50 -0.26 1.80 -24.47
N LYS A 51 0.19 1.17 -23.37
CA LYS A 51 1.52 0.58 -23.23
C LYS A 51 1.58 -0.92 -23.54
N GLY A 52 0.46 -1.51 -24.02
CA GLY A 52 0.40 -2.89 -24.48
C GLY A 52 -0.31 -3.88 -23.55
N ALA A 53 -0.91 -3.42 -22.44
CA ALA A 53 -1.78 -4.27 -21.64
C ALA A 53 -3.09 -4.57 -22.37
N ARG A 54 -3.67 -5.75 -22.13
CA ARG A 54 -4.98 -6.11 -22.65
C ARG A 54 -6.07 -5.72 -21.64
N SER A 55 -7.16 -5.12 -22.10
CA SER A 55 -8.30 -4.78 -21.26
C SER A 55 -9.05 -6.03 -20.81
N ILE A 56 -9.48 -6.06 -19.56
CA ILE A 56 -10.49 -6.99 -19.03
C ILE A 56 -11.83 -6.24 -19.05
N PRO A 57 -12.78 -6.60 -19.91
CA PRO A 57 -14.07 -5.89 -20.00
C PRO A 57 -14.99 -6.21 -18.83
N GLU A 58 -14.96 -7.45 -18.33
CA GLU A 58 -15.79 -7.96 -17.24
C GLU A 58 -14.94 -8.78 -16.26
N LEU A 59 -15.29 -8.72 -14.97
CA LEU A 59 -14.60 -9.49 -13.93
C LEU A 59 -14.88 -10.99 -14.04
N ALA A 60 -16.10 -11.39 -14.45
CA ALA A 60 -16.45 -12.78 -14.58
C ALA A 60 -15.51 -13.47 -15.59
N GLY A 61 -14.82 -14.51 -15.14
CA GLY A 61 -13.84 -15.26 -15.94
C GLY A 61 -12.52 -14.53 -16.20
N ALA A 62 -12.27 -13.37 -15.61
CA ALA A 62 -11.04 -12.58 -15.83
C ALA A 62 -9.77 -13.32 -15.38
N ALA A 63 -9.87 -14.24 -14.43
CA ALA A 63 -8.78 -15.10 -13.97
C ALA A 63 -8.45 -16.24 -14.96
N GLY A 64 -9.35 -16.56 -15.88
CA GLY A 64 -9.17 -17.68 -16.81
C GLY A 64 -7.91 -17.57 -17.65
N GLY A 65 -7.06 -18.61 -17.59
CA GLY A 65 -5.75 -18.65 -18.26
C GLY A 65 -4.70 -17.70 -17.69
N CYS A 66 -4.93 -17.08 -16.51
CA CYS A 66 -3.92 -16.34 -15.77
C CYS A 66 -3.25 -17.24 -14.74
N ALA A 67 -1.93 -17.18 -14.63
CA ALA A 67 -1.21 -17.83 -13.54
C ALA A 67 -1.40 -17.07 -12.21
N SER A 68 -1.54 -15.74 -12.30
CA SER A 68 -1.64 -14.87 -11.14
C SER A 68 -2.62 -13.73 -11.35
N VAL A 69 -3.31 -13.34 -10.28
CA VAL A 69 -4.23 -12.20 -10.21
C VAL A 69 -3.71 -11.24 -9.14
N ILE A 70 -3.02 -10.19 -9.56
CA ILE A 70 -2.55 -9.12 -8.66
C ILE A 70 -3.71 -8.15 -8.42
N MET A 71 -3.97 -7.83 -7.16
CA MET A 71 -5.05 -6.92 -6.75
C MET A 71 -4.50 -5.74 -5.97
N VAL A 72 -4.57 -4.54 -6.55
CA VAL A 72 -4.12 -3.28 -5.92
C VAL A 72 -5.37 -2.44 -5.66
N LEU A 73 -6.14 -2.87 -4.67
CA LEU A 73 -7.45 -2.32 -4.33
C LEU A 73 -7.39 -1.57 -2.99
N ARG A 74 -8.44 -0.81 -2.68
CA ARG A 74 -8.46 0.13 -1.57
C ARG A 74 -8.40 -0.56 -0.20
N ASP A 75 -9.16 -1.63 0.00
CA ASP A 75 -9.36 -2.32 1.28
C ASP A 75 -9.83 -3.77 1.09
N GLY A 76 -9.95 -4.51 2.20
CA GLY A 76 -10.41 -5.89 2.24
C GLY A 76 -11.81 -6.08 1.68
N PRO A 77 -12.83 -5.32 2.10
CA PRO A 77 -14.19 -5.43 1.57
C PRO A 77 -14.26 -5.30 0.05
N VAL A 78 -13.65 -4.26 -0.52
CA VAL A 78 -13.60 -4.09 -1.99
C VAL A 78 -12.87 -5.25 -2.67
N THR A 79 -11.82 -5.78 -2.04
CA THR A 79 -11.08 -6.92 -2.59
C THR A 79 -11.94 -8.18 -2.58
N ALA A 80 -12.70 -8.43 -1.52
CA ALA A 80 -13.62 -9.56 -1.41
C ALA A 80 -14.76 -9.49 -2.45
N GLU A 81 -15.35 -8.31 -2.67
CA GLU A 81 -16.34 -8.08 -3.72
C GLU A 81 -15.77 -8.40 -5.12
N VAL A 82 -14.56 -7.93 -5.40
CA VAL A 82 -13.90 -8.19 -6.69
C VAL A 82 -13.61 -9.68 -6.87
N VAL A 83 -13.09 -10.37 -5.83
CA VAL A 83 -12.85 -11.83 -5.89
C VAL A 83 -14.14 -12.58 -6.11
N ALA A 84 -15.24 -12.22 -5.44
CA ALA A 84 -16.55 -12.85 -5.67
C ALA A 84 -17.00 -12.72 -7.14
N ALA A 85 -16.76 -11.57 -7.76
CA ALA A 85 -17.13 -11.29 -9.14
C ALA A 85 -16.26 -12.01 -10.18
N LEU A 86 -15.06 -12.50 -9.81
CA LEU A 86 -14.18 -13.25 -10.74
C LEU A 86 -14.79 -14.61 -11.13
N GLY A 87 -15.56 -15.23 -10.24
CA GLY A 87 -16.04 -16.62 -10.42
C GLY A 87 -14.93 -17.65 -10.20
N PRO A 88 -14.96 -18.79 -10.92
CA PRO A 88 -13.92 -19.82 -10.81
C PRO A 88 -12.52 -19.25 -11.11
N LEU A 89 -11.53 -19.64 -10.31
CA LEU A 89 -10.16 -19.14 -10.40
C LEU A 89 -9.20 -20.11 -11.11
N ASP A 90 -9.64 -21.35 -11.34
CA ASP A 90 -8.91 -22.38 -12.12
C ASP A 90 -7.43 -22.54 -11.73
N GLY A 91 -7.14 -22.48 -10.43
CA GLY A 91 -5.79 -22.59 -9.89
C GLY A 91 -4.97 -21.28 -9.91
N ALA A 92 -5.49 -20.18 -10.44
CA ALA A 92 -4.78 -18.90 -10.41
C ALA A 92 -4.46 -18.47 -8.98
N CYS A 93 -3.26 -17.91 -8.77
CA CYS A 93 -2.85 -17.36 -7.48
C CYS A 93 -3.35 -15.91 -7.33
N CYS A 94 -4.27 -15.69 -6.41
CA CYS A 94 -4.74 -14.35 -6.03
C CYS A 94 -3.76 -13.68 -5.08
N MET A 95 -3.21 -12.53 -5.50
CA MET A 95 -2.23 -11.76 -4.73
C MET A 95 -2.74 -10.35 -4.42
N PRO A 96 -3.45 -10.14 -3.31
CA PRO A 96 -3.79 -8.79 -2.85
C PRO A 96 -2.53 -8.08 -2.35
N MET A 97 -2.26 -6.89 -2.92
CA MET A 97 -1.15 -6.01 -2.55
C MET A 97 -1.63 -4.73 -1.84
N GLY A 98 -2.94 -4.51 -1.76
CA GLY A 98 -3.56 -3.44 -0.97
C GLY A 98 -3.47 -3.71 0.53
N THR A 99 -3.65 -2.65 1.34
CA THR A 99 -3.68 -2.79 2.80
C THR A 99 -5.06 -3.23 3.28
N MET A 100 -5.09 -4.34 4.04
CA MET A 100 -6.30 -4.89 4.67
C MET A 100 -5.98 -5.39 6.08
N GLY A 101 -7.01 -5.69 6.87
CA GLY A 101 -6.86 -6.30 8.18
C GLY A 101 -6.42 -7.76 8.10
N VAL A 102 -5.83 -8.26 9.19
CA VAL A 102 -5.42 -9.67 9.32
C VAL A 102 -6.63 -10.59 9.15
N SER A 103 -7.71 -10.28 9.87
CA SER A 103 -8.97 -11.03 9.80
C SER A 103 -9.60 -11.00 8.39
N GLU A 104 -9.50 -9.86 7.69
CA GLU A 104 -9.98 -9.72 6.30
C GLU A 104 -9.16 -10.59 5.34
N SER A 105 -7.84 -10.63 5.51
CA SER A 105 -6.95 -11.46 4.69
C SER A 105 -7.22 -12.96 4.87
N CYS A 106 -7.40 -13.41 6.12
CA CYS A 106 -7.76 -14.79 6.42
C CYS A 106 -9.13 -15.17 5.81
N ALA A 107 -10.12 -14.29 5.90
CA ALA A 107 -11.44 -14.55 5.29
C ALA A 107 -11.35 -14.59 3.75
N LEU A 108 -10.55 -13.72 3.16
CA LEU A 108 -10.33 -13.67 1.72
C LEU A 108 -9.62 -14.93 1.20
N GLU A 109 -8.66 -15.49 1.94
CA GLU A 109 -8.05 -16.78 1.61
C GLU A 109 -9.09 -17.89 1.49
N LEU A 110 -9.99 -17.99 2.47
CA LEU A 110 -11.06 -19.00 2.44
C LEU A 110 -11.96 -18.84 1.21
N GLN A 111 -12.30 -17.59 0.87
CA GLN A 111 -13.10 -17.27 -0.31
C GLN A 111 -12.36 -17.68 -1.60
N VAL A 112 -11.10 -17.31 -1.78
CA VAL A 112 -10.27 -17.65 -2.95
C VAL A 112 -10.15 -19.16 -3.11
N ARG A 113 -9.87 -19.88 -2.01
CA ARG A 113 -9.79 -21.35 -2.02
C ARG A 113 -11.12 -21.99 -2.41
N SER A 114 -12.26 -21.46 -1.94
CA SER A 114 -13.58 -21.97 -2.32
C SER A 114 -13.90 -21.79 -3.80
N GLN A 115 -13.27 -20.83 -4.46
CA GLN A 115 -13.35 -20.59 -5.91
C GLN A 115 -12.29 -21.36 -6.73
N GLY A 116 -11.50 -22.24 -6.07
CA GLY A 116 -10.49 -23.07 -6.73
C GLY A 116 -9.17 -22.35 -7.02
N GLY A 117 -8.87 -21.23 -6.36
CA GLY A 117 -7.63 -20.49 -6.48
C GLY A 117 -6.61 -20.78 -5.36
N ALA A 118 -5.37 -20.40 -5.58
CA ALA A 118 -4.34 -20.24 -4.55
C ALA A 118 -4.36 -18.81 -4.00
N TYR A 119 -3.91 -18.61 -2.77
CA TYR A 119 -3.88 -17.30 -2.11
C TYR A 119 -2.50 -16.99 -1.56
N LEU A 120 -2.03 -15.78 -1.81
CA LEU A 120 -0.80 -15.23 -1.26
C LEU A 120 -0.98 -13.74 -1.05
N GLU A 121 -1.26 -13.28 0.17
CA GLU A 121 -1.22 -11.84 0.42
C GLU A 121 0.19 -11.30 0.19
N ALA A 122 0.31 -10.16 -0.45
CA ALA A 122 1.60 -9.57 -0.77
C ALA A 122 1.59 -8.04 -0.60
N PRO A 123 1.17 -7.52 0.59
CA PRO A 123 1.20 -6.08 0.81
C PRO A 123 2.61 -5.54 0.66
N VAL A 124 2.69 -4.27 0.26
CA VAL A 124 3.97 -3.63 -0.08
C VAL A 124 4.22 -2.36 0.74
N LEU A 125 5.50 -2.07 0.99
CA LEU A 125 5.95 -0.77 1.43
C LEU A 125 6.77 -0.14 0.31
N GLY A 126 6.49 1.12 0.02
CA GLY A 126 6.95 1.87 -1.12
C GLY A 126 5.77 2.49 -1.87
N SER A 127 6.06 3.32 -2.84
CA SER A 127 5.08 4.08 -3.61
C SER A 127 5.37 3.97 -5.11
N LYS A 128 4.81 4.85 -5.93
CA LYS A 128 4.99 4.86 -7.38
C LYS A 128 6.48 4.81 -7.83
N PRO A 129 7.43 5.59 -7.26
CA PRO A 129 8.83 5.52 -7.66
C PRO A 129 9.47 4.15 -7.41
N GLU A 130 9.21 3.54 -6.25
CA GLU A 130 9.75 2.22 -5.90
C GLU A 130 9.14 1.12 -6.78
N ALA A 131 7.83 1.21 -7.09
CA ALA A 131 7.17 0.26 -7.99
C ALA A 131 7.76 0.29 -9.40
N LEU A 132 7.98 1.48 -9.97
CA LEU A 132 8.59 1.65 -11.29
C LEU A 132 10.03 1.09 -11.36
N LYS A 133 10.79 1.21 -10.26
CA LYS A 133 12.16 0.69 -10.16
C LYS A 133 12.21 -0.81 -9.87
N GLY A 134 11.13 -1.43 -9.39
CA GLY A 134 11.13 -2.80 -8.91
C GLY A 134 11.81 -2.96 -7.54
N SER A 135 11.74 -1.94 -6.69
CA SER A 135 12.36 -1.88 -5.37
C SER A 135 11.34 -1.75 -4.23
N LEU A 136 10.11 -2.21 -4.44
CA LEU A 136 9.11 -2.33 -3.37
C LEU A 136 9.60 -3.32 -2.30
N LEU A 137 9.25 -3.09 -1.05
CA LEU A 137 9.39 -4.08 0.00
C LEU A 137 8.10 -4.90 0.02
N VAL A 138 8.17 -6.15 -0.45
CA VAL A 138 7.03 -7.08 -0.47
C VAL A 138 7.05 -7.95 0.77
N MET A 139 5.94 -7.99 1.49
CA MET A 139 5.74 -8.78 2.72
C MET A 139 4.68 -9.85 2.44
N ALA A 140 5.09 -11.01 1.94
CA ALA A 140 4.15 -12.06 1.55
C ALA A 140 3.73 -12.92 2.75
N GLY A 141 2.43 -13.20 2.87
CA GLY A 141 1.88 -14.14 3.85
C GLY A 141 0.96 -15.15 3.15
N GLY A 142 1.07 -16.40 3.56
CA GLY A 142 0.33 -17.50 2.95
C GLY A 142 1.15 -18.78 2.97
N ASP A 143 0.74 -19.76 2.17
CA ASP A 143 1.45 -21.01 2.00
C ASP A 143 2.84 -20.77 1.39
N GLU A 144 3.87 -21.40 1.98
CA GLU A 144 5.26 -21.22 1.58
C GLU A 144 5.52 -21.71 0.14
N ALA A 145 4.86 -22.78 -0.28
CA ALA A 145 4.96 -23.28 -1.64
C ALA A 145 4.39 -22.23 -2.63
N SER A 146 3.23 -21.64 -2.33
CA SER A 146 2.66 -20.57 -3.13
C SER A 146 3.60 -19.35 -3.20
N PHE A 147 4.30 -19.01 -2.11
CA PHE A 147 5.31 -17.96 -2.14
C PHE A 147 6.46 -18.29 -3.10
N HIS A 148 6.98 -19.51 -3.04
CA HIS A 148 8.07 -19.93 -3.93
C HIS A 148 7.64 -19.97 -5.40
N ASP A 149 6.41 -20.40 -5.69
CA ASP A 149 5.86 -20.41 -7.05
C ASP A 149 5.71 -18.99 -7.62
N GLN A 150 5.33 -18.02 -6.78
CA GLN A 150 5.17 -16.62 -7.16
C GLN A 150 6.47 -15.80 -7.10
N LEU A 151 7.54 -16.34 -6.53
CA LEU A 151 8.80 -15.63 -6.32
C LEU A 151 9.40 -15.02 -7.61
N PRO A 152 9.36 -15.68 -8.79
CA PRO A 152 9.82 -15.07 -10.04
C PRO A 152 9.06 -13.79 -10.41
N LEU A 153 7.74 -13.76 -10.22
CA LEU A 153 6.90 -12.59 -10.47
C LEU A 153 7.16 -11.50 -9.42
N LEU A 154 7.22 -11.84 -8.15
CA LEU A 154 7.49 -10.90 -7.06
C LEU A 154 8.86 -10.23 -7.19
N ARG A 155 9.87 -10.92 -7.71
CA ARG A 155 11.21 -10.37 -7.97
C ARG A 155 11.24 -9.32 -9.08
N LEU A 156 10.22 -9.22 -9.91
CA LEU A 156 10.10 -8.13 -10.87
C LEU A 156 9.73 -6.80 -10.17
N LEU A 157 9.08 -6.88 -9.01
CA LEU A 157 8.56 -5.76 -8.24
C LEU A 157 9.41 -5.40 -7.01
N SER A 158 10.25 -6.34 -6.54
CA SER A 158 11.02 -6.25 -5.31
C SER A 158 12.37 -6.92 -5.48
N GLU A 159 13.44 -6.29 -4.99
CA GLU A 159 14.77 -6.90 -4.98
C GLU A 159 14.82 -8.12 -4.04
N LYS A 160 14.08 -8.06 -2.93
CA LYS A 160 14.05 -9.09 -1.91
C LYS A 160 12.62 -9.26 -1.36
N PRO A 161 11.72 -9.95 -2.07
CA PRO A 161 10.44 -10.33 -1.50
C PRO A 161 10.65 -11.20 -0.25
N MET A 162 9.89 -10.95 0.80
CA MET A 162 10.01 -11.66 2.08
C MET A 162 8.75 -12.46 2.36
N TRP A 163 8.89 -13.74 2.66
CA TRP A 163 7.83 -14.53 3.24
C TRP A 163 7.77 -14.27 4.75
N MET A 164 6.63 -13.82 5.22
CA MET A 164 6.41 -13.40 6.60
C MET A 164 5.80 -14.51 7.47
N GLY A 165 5.32 -15.60 6.84
CA GLY A 165 4.64 -16.70 7.50
C GLY A 165 3.28 -17.00 6.89
N ALA A 166 2.37 -17.59 7.66
CA ALA A 166 1.03 -17.92 7.24
C ALA A 166 0.22 -16.67 6.84
N THR A 167 -0.93 -16.89 6.22
CA THR A 167 -1.88 -15.83 5.86
C THR A 167 -2.20 -14.94 7.06
N GLY A 168 -2.19 -13.63 6.86
CA GLY A 168 -2.32 -12.60 7.89
C GLY A 168 -0.99 -12.03 8.37
N SER A 169 0.15 -12.75 8.21
CA SER A 169 1.46 -12.27 8.67
C SER A 169 1.96 -11.06 7.89
N GLY A 170 1.74 -11.04 6.57
CA GLY A 170 2.06 -9.91 5.72
C GLY A 170 1.21 -8.69 6.05
N SER A 171 -0.10 -8.90 6.22
CA SER A 171 -1.05 -7.85 6.63
C SER A 171 -0.70 -7.28 8.00
N ALA A 172 -0.38 -8.11 8.99
CA ALA A 172 0.06 -7.67 10.32
C ALA A 172 1.31 -6.80 10.24
N CYS A 173 2.33 -7.24 9.49
CA CYS A 173 3.55 -6.48 9.27
C CYS A 173 3.24 -5.13 8.58
N LYS A 174 2.39 -5.13 7.55
CA LYS A 174 1.99 -3.91 6.85
C LYS A 174 1.27 -2.91 7.75
N LEU A 175 0.33 -3.37 8.57
CA LEU A 175 -0.40 -2.51 9.50
C LEU A 175 0.54 -1.92 10.56
N ALA A 176 1.45 -2.72 11.12
CA ALA A 176 2.45 -2.25 12.07
C ALA A 176 3.32 -1.14 11.47
N LEU A 177 3.78 -1.29 10.22
CA LEU A 177 4.57 -0.28 9.52
C LEU A 177 3.77 0.99 9.22
N ASN A 178 2.50 0.87 8.81
CA ASN A 178 1.67 2.04 8.51
C ASN A 178 1.28 2.81 9.78
N GLN A 179 1.08 2.14 10.90
CA GLN A 179 0.93 2.80 12.20
C GLN A 179 2.16 3.63 12.55
N LEU A 180 3.38 3.10 12.30
CA LEU A 180 4.62 3.86 12.52
C LEU A 180 4.71 5.10 11.60
N ILE A 181 4.21 5.03 10.36
CA ILE A 181 4.13 6.21 9.48
C ILE A 181 3.30 7.32 10.14
N ALA A 182 2.10 6.98 10.66
CA ALA A 182 1.23 7.94 11.31
C ALA A 182 1.90 8.55 12.55
N SER A 183 2.43 7.71 13.44
CA SER A 183 3.06 8.14 14.70
C SER A 183 4.31 8.99 14.47
N LEU A 184 5.19 8.60 13.56
CA LEU A 184 6.39 9.37 13.22
C LEU A 184 6.02 10.72 12.61
N THR A 185 5.07 10.74 11.65
CA THR A 185 4.64 11.99 11.02
C THR A 185 4.06 12.97 12.05
N HIS A 186 3.22 12.48 12.97
CA HIS A 186 2.68 13.29 14.05
C HIS A 186 3.77 13.81 14.99
N GLY A 187 4.67 12.92 15.44
CA GLY A 187 5.77 13.31 16.33
C GLY A 187 6.70 14.36 15.72
N TYR A 188 7.04 14.22 14.44
CA TYR A 188 7.84 15.23 13.72
C TYR A 188 7.07 16.54 13.51
N SER A 189 5.78 16.46 13.23
CA SER A 189 4.95 17.67 13.11
C SER A 189 4.98 18.49 14.39
N LEU A 190 4.81 17.87 15.54
CA LEU A 190 4.88 18.55 16.84
C LEU A 190 6.28 19.12 17.12
N ALA A 191 7.34 18.37 16.79
CA ALA A 191 8.71 18.86 16.95
C ALA A 191 8.97 20.09 16.07
N LEU A 192 8.56 20.09 14.80
CA LEU A 192 8.68 21.23 13.89
C LEU A 192 7.91 22.45 14.40
N ARG A 193 6.66 22.27 14.86
CA ARG A 193 5.86 23.37 15.42
C ARG A 193 6.54 24.02 16.63
N LEU A 194 7.14 23.23 17.51
CA LEU A 194 7.89 23.76 18.65
C LEU A 194 9.12 24.53 18.21
N VAL A 195 9.88 23.99 17.24
CA VAL A 195 11.09 24.61 16.68
C VAL A 195 10.75 25.98 16.07
N GLU A 196 9.73 26.03 15.19
CA GLU A 196 9.27 27.25 14.54
C GLU A 196 8.74 28.29 15.55
N ALA A 197 7.88 27.86 16.48
CA ALA A 197 7.31 28.75 17.51
C ALA A 197 8.36 29.30 18.47
N SER A 198 9.48 28.59 18.66
CA SER A 198 10.62 29.05 19.47
C SER A 198 11.60 29.96 18.72
N GLY A 199 11.35 30.23 17.44
CA GLY A 199 12.26 31.02 16.59
C GLY A 199 13.59 30.32 16.27
N LEU A 200 13.69 29.01 16.49
CA LEU A 200 14.87 28.22 16.11
C LEU A 200 14.82 27.93 14.59
N GLU A 201 15.94 28.14 13.92
CA GLU A 201 16.06 27.77 12.50
C GLU A 201 15.89 26.26 12.32
N VAL A 202 14.93 25.86 11.46
CA VAL A 202 14.62 24.43 11.22
C VAL A 202 15.86 23.66 10.80
N GLU A 203 16.72 24.22 9.96
CA GLU A 203 17.92 23.52 9.50
C GLU A 203 18.91 23.22 10.64
N LYS A 204 19.03 24.10 11.63
CA LYS A 204 19.86 23.84 12.84
C LYS A 204 19.29 22.65 13.65
N PHE A 205 17.96 22.55 13.73
CA PHE A 205 17.32 21.39 14.34
C PHE A 205 17.59 20.10 13.53
N MET A 206 17.51 20.20 12.21
CA MET A 206 17.77 19.05 11.31
C MET A 206 19.24 18.60 11.35
N ASP A 207 20.18 19.52 11.54
CA ASP A 207 21.62 19.20 11.72
C ASP A 207 21.88 18.34 12.97
N VAL A 208 21.05 18.50 14.00
CA VAL A 208 21.09 17.66 15.21
C VAL A 208 20.32 16.37 15.00
N LEU A 209 19.15 16.44 14.33
CA LEU A 209 18.28 15.27 14.14
C LEU A 209 18.89 14.23 13.19
N ARG A 210 19.41 14.66 12.02
CA ARG A 210 19.91 13.74 10.98
C ARG A 210 20.99 12.76 11.46
N PRO A 211 22.01 13.15 12.25
CA PRO A 211 22.99 12.21 12.77
C PRO A 211 22.52 11.42 13.99
N SER A 212 21.36 11.73 14.54
CA SER A 212 20.84 11.08 15.75
C SER A 212 20.11 9.78 15.46
N ALA A 213 19.98 8.93 16.48
CA ALA A 213 19.17 7.70 16.41
C ALA A 213 17.66 7.96 16.27
N LEU A 214 17.20 9.21 16.37
CA LEU A 214 15.80 9.60 16.23
C LEU A 214 15.42 9.89 14.78
N TYR A 215 16.38 9.94 13.88
CA TYR A 215 16.15 10.26 12.48
C TYR A 215 15.53 9.10 11.72
N ALA A 216 14.51 9.40 10.93
CA ALA A 216 13.98 8.52 9.91
C ALA A 216 13.99 9.23 8.54
N PRO A 217 14.40 8.56 7.43
CA PRO A 217 14.52 9.19 6.11
C PRO A 217 13.20 9.77 5.57
N THR A 218 12.06 9.34 6.10
CA THR A 218 10.75 9.89 5.74
C THR A 218 10.61 11.36 6.14
N VAL A 219 11.37 11.84 7.14
CA VAL A 219 11.35 13.24 7.57
C VAL A 219 11.81 14.15 6.43
N ASP A 220 13.01 13.91 5.89
CA ASP A 220 13.52 14.72 4.77
C ASP A 220 12.63 14.66 3.53
N LYS A 221 12.02 13.49 3.26
CA LYS A 221 11.06 13.33 2.14
C LYS A 221 9.82 14.23 2.29
N LYS A 222 9.44 14.61 3.52
CA LYS A 222 8.20 15.36 3.80
C LYS A 222 8.46 16.77 4.32
N LEU A 223 9.67 17.08 4.78
CA LEU A 223 10.02 18.34 5.41
C LEU A 223 9.62 19.55 4.55
N GLU A 224 10.03 19.56 3.28
CA GLU A 224 9.73 20.68 2.38
C GLU A 224 8.23 20.90 2.19
N ARG A 225 7.43 19.80 2.13
CA ARG A 225 5.97 19.88 2.03
C ARG A 225 5.37 20.54 3.29
N MET A 226 5.83 20.16 4.47
CA MET A 226 5.39 20.71 5.75
C MET A 226 5.75 22.18 5.87
N LEU A 227 7.00 22.55 5.58
CA LEU A 227 7.47 23.96 5.68
C LEU A 227 6.82 24.90 4.66
N ARG A 228 6.42 24.39 3.49
CA ARG A 228 5.75 25.18 2.45
C ARG A 228 4.24 25.07 2.48
N HIS A 229 3.67 24.27 3.39
CA HIS A 229 2.24 23.98 3.43
C HIS A 229 1.68 23.54 2.06
N HIS A 230 2.46 22.71 1.32
CA HIS A 230 2.13 22.27 -0.03
C HIS A 230 2.10 20.74 -0.12
N TYR A 231 0.89 20.17 -0.23
CA TYR A 231 0.65 18.73 -0.09
C TYR A 231 0.03 18.08 -1.33
N ASP A 232 0.05 18.78 -2.47
CA ASP A 232 -0.48 18.28 -3.73
C ASP A 232 0.33 17.10 -4.27
N ASP A 233 -0.23 16.38 -5.25
CA ASP A 233 0.38 15.19 -5.87
C ASP A 233 0.81 14.11 -4.86
N PRO A 234 -0.13 13.57 -4.07
CA PRO A 234 0.18 12.58 -3.05
C PRO A 234 0.59 11.25 -3.67
N ASN A 235 1.62 10.61 -3.10
CA ASN A 235 1.84 9.18 -3.32
C ASN A 235 1.03 8.31 -2.34
N PHE A 236 0.67 8.86 -1.19
CA PHE A 236 -0.15 8.25 -0.15
C PHE A 236 -0.96 9.36 0.53
N THR A 237 -2.29 9.26 0.48
CA THR A 237 -3.16 10.33 0.95
C THR A 237 -3.45 10.27 2.44
N THR A 238 -3.86 11.40 3.03
CA THR A 238 -4.29 11.49 4.43
C THR A 238 -5.46 10.54 4.72
N ALA A 239 -6.44 10.43 3.81
CA ALA A 239 -7.54 9.47 3.92
C ALA A 239 -7.06 8.03 3.99
N LEU A 240 -6.04 7.65 3.20
CA LEU A 240 -5.47 6.30 3.25
C LEU A 240 -4.70 6.06 4.54
N LEU A 241 -3.95 7.06 5.04
CA LEU A 241 -3.28 6.96 6.34
C LEU A 241 -4.29 6.76 7.47
N ARG A 242 -5.37 7.55 7.49
CA ARG A 242 -6.48 7.40 8.45
C ARG A 242 -7.08 5.99 8.39
N LYS A 243 -7.42 5.52 7.19
CA LYS A 243 -7.96 4.17 7.00
C LYS A 243 -7.02 3.10 7.57
N ASP A 244 -5.73 3.19 7.29
CA ASP A 244 -4.75 2.20 7.71
C ASP A 244 -4.52 2.23 9.24
N LEU A 245 -4.55 3.41 9.86
CA LEU A 245 -4.51 3.53 11.32
C LEU A 245 -5.76 2.91 11.97
N LEU A 246 -6.96 3.16 11.42
CA LEU A 246 -8.20 2.57 11.93
C LEU A 246 -8.22 1.04 11.77
N LEU A 247 -7.65 0.50 10.68
CA LEU A 247 -7.45 -0.94 10.51
C LEU A 247 -6.52 -1.51 11.60
N PHE A 248 -5.39 -0.83 11.86
CA PHE A 248 -4.48 -1.22 12.93
C PHE A 248 -5.18 -1.23 14.30
N LEU A 249 -5.91 -0.17 14.65
CA LEU A 249 -6.63 -0.08 15.94
C LEU A 249 -7.66 -1.21 16.10
N ARG A 250 -8.38 -1.55 15.03
CA ARG A 250 -9.33 -2.66 15.04
C ARG A 250 -8.64 -4.01 15.29
N GLU A 251 -7.57 -4.31 14.55
CA GLU A 251 -6.84 -5.57 14.75
C GLU A 251 -6.15 -5.62 16.13
N ALA A 252 -5.58 -4.51 16.58
CA ALA A 252 -4.98 -4.38 17.90
C ALA A 252 -6.00 -4.65 19.03
N SER A 253 -7.23 -4.16 18.88
CA SER A 253 -8.33 -4.41 19.84
C SER A 253 -8.67 -5.90 19.92
N LEU A 254 -8.71 -6.63 18.78
CA LEU A 254 -8.95 -8.08 18.77
C LEU A 254 -7.82 -8.86 19.48
N LEU A 255 -6.61 -8.32 19.47
CA LEU A 255 -5.42 -8.89 20.11
C LEU A 255 -5.21 -8.37 21.53
N GLN A 256 -6.13 -7.55 22.08
CA GLN A 256 -6.05 -6.96 23.41
C GLN A 256 -4.79 -6.09 23.62
N ILE A 257 -4.30 -5.45 22.56
CA ILE A 257 -3.17 -4.51 22.64
C ILE A 257 -3.70 -3.15 23.11
N ASN A 258 -3.06 -2.55 24.10
CA ASN A 258 -3.42 -1.21 24.55
C ASN A 258 -2.93 -0.16 23.54
N THR A 259 -3.88 0.52 22.91
CA THR A 259 -3.64 1.56 21.89
C THR A 259 -4.04 2.96 22.33
N SER A 260 -4.28 3.18 23.64
CA SER A 260 -4.78 4.46 24.16
C SER A 260 -3.93 5.67 23.73
N GLY A 261 -2.63 5.50 23.54
CA GLY A 261 -1.76 6.55 22.99
C GLY A 261 -2.03 6.94 21.52
N LEU A 262 -2.76 6.12 20.76
CA LEU A 262 -3.11 6.37 19.36
C LEU A 262 -4.52 6.94 19.18
N ASP A 263 -5.37 6.92 20.21
CA ASP A 263 -6.76 7.36 20.09
C ASP A 263 -6.86 8.84 19.72
N SER A 264 -6.00 9.69 20.31
CA SER A 264 -5.93 11.11 19.97
C SER A 264 -5.43 11.35 18.56
N LEU A 265 -4.50 10.53 18.07
CA LEU A 265 -4.01 10.62 16.70
C LEU A 265 -5.08 10.18 15.69
N ALA A 266 -5.87 9.16 16.03
CA ALA A 266 -6.98 8.71 15.21
C ALA A 266 -8.09 9.78 15.14
N ALA A 267 -8.40 10.42 16.26
CA ALA A 267 -9.33 11.56 16.31
C ALA A 267 -8.83 12.73 15.44
N LEU A 268 -7.56 13.12 15.62
CA LEU A 268 -6.92 14.17 14.82
C LEU A 268 -7.00 13.89 13.31
N LEU A 269 -6.74 12.65 12.89
CA LEU A 269 -6.91 12.24 11.48
C LEU A 269 -8.39 12.22 11.05
N GLY A 270 -9.35 12.06 11.97
CA GLY A 270 -10.78 12.25 11.71
C GLY A 270 -11.11 13.69 11.30
N ASP A 271 -10.47 14.67 11.92
CA ASP A 271 -10.66 16.09 11.60
C ASP A 271 -10.10 16.48 10.23
N ALA A 272 -9.20 15.67 9.64
CA ALA A 272 -8.66 15.90 8.31
C ALA A 272 -9.73 15.95 7.21
N GLU A 273 -10.82 15.19 7.35
CA GLU A 273 -11.94 15.21 6.41
C GLU A 273 -12.64 16.57 6.44
N GLN A 274 -12.90 17.12 7.63
CA GLN A 274 -13.52 18.42 7.83
C GLN A 274 -12.62 19.56 7.33
N ALA A 275 -11.31 19.40 7.48
CA ALA A 275 -10.31 20.33 6.97
C ALA A 275 -10.00 20.17 5.47
N SER A 276 -10.72 19.31 4.74
CA SER A 276 -10.51 19.02 3.31
C SER A 276 -9.11 18.52 2.96
N LEU A 277 -8.43 17.83 3.90
CA LEU A 277 -7.07 17.32 3.73
C LEU A 277 -7.01 15.88 3.18
N ASP A 278 -8.15 15.21 3.05
CA ASP A 278 -8.26 13.79 2.68
C ASP A 278 -7.56 13.43 1.37
N GLY A 279 -7.66 14.30 0.36
CA GLY A 279 -7.04 14.10 -0.95
C GLY A 279 -5.56 14.46 -1.02
N LEU A 280 -5.01 15.09 0.02
CA LEU A 280 -3.65 15.58 0.06
C LEU A 280 -2.67 14.53 0.59
N ASP A 281 -1.37 14.76 0.40
CA ASP A 281 -0.32 13.91 0.95
C ASP A 281 -0.46 13.77 2.48
N TYR A 282 -0.20 12.59 3.01
CA TYR A 282 -0.39 12.31 4.44
C TYR A 282 0.39 13.25 5.37
N SER A 283 1.43 13.91 4.87
CA SER A 283 2.16 14.94 5.62
C SER A 283 1.31 16.19 5.90
N ALA A 284 0.14 16.35 5.26
CA ALA A 284 -0.85 17.37 5.59
C ALA A 284 -1.42 17.20 7.02
N LEU A 285 -1.20 16.06 7.68
CA LEU A 285 -1.40 15.91 9.13
C LEU A 285 -0.73 17.05 9.92
N HIS A 286 0.34 17.64 9.40
CA HIS A 286 1.02 18.79 9.99
C HIS A 286 0.08 19.99 10.21
N GLU A 287 -0.89 20.23 9.34
CA GLU A 287 -1.87 21.31 9.50
C GLU A 287 -2.76 21.15 10.75
N LEU A 288 -2.99 19.91 11.14
CA LEU A 288 -3.83 19.58 12.29
C LEU A 288 -3.10 19.68 13.64
N THR A 289 -1.79 19.96 13.63
CA THR A 289 -0.97 20.07 14.86
C THR A 289 -0.87 21.51 15.39
N THR A 290 -1.62 22.44 14.80
CA THR A 290 -1.74 23.82 15.31
C THR A 290 -3.07 23.95 16.02
N THR A 291 -3.08 24.46 17.26
CA THR A 291 -4.34 24.85 17.90
C THR A 291 -4.87 26.09 17.20
N THR A 292 -6.06 26.02 16.63
CA THR A 292 -6.80 27.25 16.32
C THR A 292 -6.97 27.98 17.63
N ALA A 293 -6.39 29.19 17.76
CA ALA A 293 -6.70 30.03 18.90
C ALA A 293 -8.23 30.17 18.97
N SER A 294 -8.84 29.60 20.00
CA SER A 294 -10.22 29.94 20.35
C SER A 294 -10.23 31.42 20.67
N GLU A 295 -10.88 32.21 19.79
CA GLU A 295 -11.21 33.61 20.06
C GLU A 295 -12.02 33.74 21.37
#